data_916abdd5ae51cce7c61b80eed03c15eb
#
_entry.id   916abdd5ae51cce7c61b80eed03c15eb
#
_cell.length_a   1.000
_cell.length_b   1.000
_cell.length_c   1.000
_cell.angle_alpha   90.00
_cell.angle_beta   90.00
_cell.angle_gamma   90.00
#
_symmetry.space_group_name_H-M   'P 1'
#
loop_
_entity.id
_entity.type
_entity.pdbx_description
1 polymer ?
#
loop_
_entity_poly.entity_id
_entity_poly.type
_entity_poly.pdbx_seq_one_letter_code
_entity_poly.pdbx_strand_id
1 'polypeptide(L)'
;GVAKAQYKIGGFYKNGEGVAVDDAEAVKWYLLAARQGYADAQNDLGVMYENGKGTAEDAIKAVKWYRRAATQGHSDAQYNLGFMYYAGSGVDQDDAEAIKWYQLAAEQGADAQFNLGVMYANGKGVAKDNAEAVKWYQLAADQGHADAQKHLGFMHDAGKGVPQDDAKAVEWYRLAAEQGHVKAQNNIGNMYYYGAGVFQDNVRAYMWYDIATANGNKRSAKWRGETAEKMTSADVSRAQNMAQECMNSDYKNCGW
;
A
#
# COMPACT_ATOMS: atom_id res chain seq x y z
N GLY A 1 11.48 -24.12 21.47
CA GLY A 1 12.82 -24.04 22.05
C GLY A 1 13.06 -22.71 22.78
N VAL A 2 14.24 -22.54 23.35
CA VAL A 2 14.61 -21.36 24.16
C VAL A 2 14.47 -20.06 23.37
N ALA A 3 14.91 -20.02 22.13
CA ALA A 3 14.81 -18.83 21.27
C ALA A 3 13.37 -18.35 21.06
N LYS A 4 12.44 -19.28 20.83
CA LYS A 4 11.01 -18.95 20.69
C LYS A 4 10.41 -18.41 21.99
N ALA A 5 10.82 -18.91 23.15
CA ALA A 5 10.38 -18.42 24.44
C ALA A 5 10.91 -16.98 24.69
N GLN A 6 12.18 -16.74 24.40
CA GLN A 6 12.78 -15.42 24.49
C GLN A 6 12.10 -14.41 23.55
N TYR A 7 11.80 -14.81 22.32
CA TYR A 7 11.04 -13.98 21.40
C TYR A 7 9.66 -13.60 21.95
N LYS A 8 8.91 -14.57 22.53
CA LYS A 8 7.63 -14.28 23.17
C LYS A 8 7.75 -13.31 24.35
N ILE A 9 8.79 -13.47 25.18
CA ILE A 9 9.03 -12.53 26.29
C ILE A 9 9.29 -11.12 25.75
N GLY A 10 10.09 -10.99 24.69
CA GLY A 10 10.29 -9.72 24.01
C GLY A 10 8.98 -9.11 23.53
N GLY A 11 8.07 -9.94 22.98
CA GLY A 11 6.72 -9.52 22.58
C GLY A 11 5.88 -8.98 23.74
N PHE A 12 5.94 -9.60 24.91
CA PHE A 12 5.24 -9.12 26.10
C PHE A 12 5.68 -7.71 26.50
N TYR A 13 6.99 -7.44 26.49
CA TYR A 13 7.51 -6.10 26.78
C TYR A 13 7.16 -5.09 25.67
N LYS A 14 7.20 -5.49 24.39
CA LYS A 14 6.84 -4.63 23.26
C LYS A 14 5.37 -4.21 23.30
N ASN A 15 4.47 -5.15 23.66
CA ASN A 15 3.02 -4.94 23.58
C ASN A 15 2.38 -4.57 24.93
N GLY A 16 3.10 -4.70 26.05
CA GLY A 16 2.54 -4.50 27.39
C GLY A 16 1.64 -5.65 27.87
N GLU A 17 1.90 -6.88 27.42
CA GLU A 17 1.10 -8.06 27.78
C GLU A 17 1.53 -8.63 29.13
N GLY A 18 0.79 -8.29 30.19
CA GLY A 18 1.09 -8.72 31.56
C GLY A 18 2.28 -7.99 32.24
N VAL A 19 2.95 -7.11 31.52
CA VAL A 19 4.04 -6.24 31.98
C VAL A 19 3.86 -4.84 31.39
N ALA A 20 4.49 -3.82 31.96
CA ALA A 20 4.52 -2.50 31.34
C ALA A 20 5.30 -2.54 30.02
N VAL A 21 4.87 -1.72 29.05
CA VAL A 21 5.60 -1.57 27.78
C VAL A 21 7.03 -1.08 28.06
N ASP A 22 8.01 -1.82 27.57
CA ASP A 22 9.43 -1.49 27.66
C ASP A 22 10.15 -1.97 26.38
N ASP A 23 10.28 -1.07 25.42
CA ASP A 23 10.94 -1.36 24.14
C ASP A 23 12.43 -1.71 24.32
N ALA A 24 13.11 -1.14 25.33
CA ALA A 24 14.52 -1.44 25.59
C ALA A 24 14.69 -2.86 26.13
N GLU A 25 13.78 -3.32 26.99
CA GLU A 25 13.77 -4.71 27.44
C GLU A 25 13.37 -5.66 26.31
N ALA A 26 12.40 -5.28 25.47
CA ALA A 26 12.05 -6.05 24.27
C ALA A 26 13.27 -6.27 23.35
N VAL A 27 14.07 -5.22 23.09
CA VAL A 27 15.32 -5.32 22.29
C VAL A 27 16.27 -6.36 22.88
N LYS A 28 16.46 -6.40 24.22
CA LYS A 28 17.36 -7.37 24.86
C LYS A 28 16.88 -8.82 24.62
N TRP A 29 15.58 -9.06 24.80
CA TRP A 29 15.01 -10.38 24.61
C TRP A 29 15.03 -10.81 23.14
N TYR A 30 14.70 -9.91 22.20
CA TYR A 30 14.81 -10.18 20.78
C TYR A 30 16.26 -10.45 20.37
N LEU A 31 17.22 -9.71 20.92
CA LEU A 31 18.65 -9.95 20.64
C LEU A 31 19.11 -11.34 21.08
N LEU A 32 18.62 -11.83 22.23
CA LEU A 32 18.93 -13.19 22.70
C LEU A 32 18.36 -14.26 21.75
N ALA A 33 17.13 -14.10 21.29
CA ALA A 33 16.50 -15.01 20.34
C ALA A 33 17.16 -14.92 18.93
N ALA A 34 17.42 -13.71 18.46
CA ALA A 34 18.03 -13.44 17.15
C ALA A 34 19.45 -14.01 17.03
N ARG A 35 20.24 -13.97 18.10
CA ARG A 35 21.58 -14.59 18.16
C ARG A 35 21.55 -16.11 18.04
N GLN A 36 20.43 -16.74 18.40
CA GLN A 36 20.19 -18.18 18.24
C GLN A 36 19.60 -18.52 16.85
N GLY A 37 19.48 -17.54 15.95
CA GLY A 37 19.02 -17.76 14.59
C GLY A 37 17.49 -17.68 14.41
N TYR A 38 16.72 -17.24 15.43
CA TYR A 38 15.27 -17.14 15.32
C TYR A 38 14.88 -16.01 14.35
N ALA A 39 14.33 -16.34 13.17
CA ALA A 39 14.14 -15.42 12.07
C ALA A 39 13.16 -14.28 12.41
N ASP A 40 12.03 -14.58 13.10
CA ASP A 40 11.09 -13.56 13.53
C ASP A 40 11.76 -12.52 14.45
N ALA A 41 12.59 -12.98 15.39
CA ALA A 41 13.32 -12.07 16.29
C ALA A 41 14.36 -11.24 15.54
N GLN A 42 15.00 -11.81 14.51
CA GLN A 42 15.93 -11.07 13.65
C GLN A 42 15.21 -9.99 12.87
N ASN A 43 14.04 -10.29 12.29
CA ASN A 43 13.21 -9.30 11.60
C ASN A 43 12.78 -8.19 12.55
N ASP A 44 12.16 -8.54 13.71
CA ASP A 44 11.68 -7.56 14.67
C ASP A 44 12.79 -6.68 15.24
N LEU A 45 13.96 -7.25 15.49
CA LEU A 45 15.14 -6.51 15.91
C LEU A 45 15.62 -5.54 14.81
N GLY A 46 15.53 -5.94 13.54
CA GLY A 46 15.75 -5.07 12.38
C GLY A 46 14.83 -3.86 12.42
N VAL A 47 13.51 -4.09 12.58
CA VAL A 47 12.49 -3.03 12.69
C VAL A 47 12.77 -2.10 13.88
N MET A 48 13.21 -2.63 15.03
CA MET A 48 13.52 -1.79 16.19
C MET A 48 14.75 -0.91 15.96
N TYR A 49 15.79 -1.41 15.30
CA TYR A 49 16.94 -0.59 14.91
C TYR A 49 16.60 0.43 13.83
N GLU A 50 15.77 0.09 12.85
CA GLU A 50 15.35 1.02 11.80
C GLU A 50 14.56 2.21 12.35
N ASN A 51 13.70 1.97 13.35
CA ASN A 51 12.81 2.99 13.92
C ASN A 51 13.34 3.63 15.22
N GLY A 52 14.48 3.21 15.72
CA GLY A 52 15.04 3.71 16.99
C GLY A 52 14.17 3.35 18.22
N LYS A 53 13.39 2.25 18.16
CA LYS A 53 12.52 1.82 19.26
C LYS A 53 13.31 0.97 20.26
N GLY A 54 13.40 1.45 21.50
CA GLY A 54 14.14 0.79 22.57
C GLY A 54 15.66 0.78 22.39
N THR A 55 16.15 1.38 21.32
CA THR A 55 17.57 1.54 20.97
C THR A 55 17.77 2.79 20.14
N ALA A 56 19.00 3.23 19.92
CA ALA A 56 19.28 4.26 18.93
C ALA A 56 18.98 3.72 17.51
N GLU A 57 18.44 4.58 16.65
CA GLU A 57 18.25 4.29 15.22
C GLU A 57 19.61 3.93 14.59
N ASP A 58 19.63 2.82 13.84
CA ASP A 58 20.82 2.31 13.18
C ASP A 58 20.44 1.46 11.97
N ALA A 59 20.30 2.11 10.81
CA ALA A 59 19.92 1.45 9.57
C ALA A 59 20.92 0.36 9.14
N ILE A 60 22.21 0.52 9.46
CA ILE A 60 23.22 -0.50 9.14
C ILE A 60 22.98 -1.78 9.96
N LYS A 61 22.64 -1.65 11.22
CA LYS A 61 22.28 -2.81 12.06
C LYS A 61 20.95 -3.41 11.59
N ALA A 62 19.95 -2.58 11.24
CA ALA A 62 18.69 -3.06 10.68
C ALA A 62 18.92 -3.96 9.48
N VAL A 63 19.68 -3.49 8.48
CA VAL A 63 20.06 -4.29 7.30
C VAL A 63 20.74 -5.60 7.65
N LYS A 64 21.66 -5.60 8.63
CA LYS A 64 22.34 -6.84 9.06
C LYS A 64 21.37 -7.86 9.62
N TRP A 65 20.37 -7.43 10.38
CA TRP A 65 19.39 -8.33 10.97
C TRP A 65 18.36 -8.77 9.94
N TYR A 66 17.83 -7.86 9.10
CA TYR A 66 16.97 -8.22 7.99
C TYR A 66 17.60 -9.25 7.06
N ARG A 67 18.88 -9.07 6.70
CA ARG A 67 19.58 -10.02 5.83
C ARG A 67 19.66 -11.41 6.44
N ARG A 68 19.89 -11.53 7.75
CA ARG A 68 19.91 -12.82 8.44
C ARG A 68 18.57 -13.52 8.42
N ALA A 69 17.47 -12.81 8.64
CA ALA A 69 16.13 -13.35 8.56
C ALA A 69 15.74 -13.67 7.10
N ALA A 70 16.02 -12.75 6.17
CA ALA A 70 15.69 -12.90 4.74
C ALA A 70 16.35 -14.11 4.11
N THR A 71 17.60 -14.39 4.44
CA THR A 71 18.32 -15.59 3.96
C THR A 71 17.76 -16.91 4.52
N GLN A 72 16.97 -16.86 5.58
CA GLN A 72 16.21 -17.99 6.10
C GLN A 72 14.81 -18.12 5.49
N GLY A 73 14.45 -17.26 4.52
CA GLY A 73 13.16 -17.26 3.86
C GLY A 73 12.07 -16.47 4.61
N HIS A 74 12.42 -15.61 5.58
CA HIS A 74 11.42 -14.78 6.26
C HIS A 74 10.92 -13.69 5.32
N SER A 75 9.64 -13.78 4.91
CA SER A 75 9.04 -12.93 3.86
C SER A 75 9.11 -11.44 4.19
N ASP A 76 8.72 -11.04 5.43
CA ASP A 76 8.75 -9.62 5.81
C ASP A 76 10.19 -9.08 5.83
N ALA A 77 11.16 -9.89 6.24
CA ALA A 77 12.55 -9.49 6.23
C ALA A 77 13.11 -9.36 4.80
N GLN A 78 12.66 -10.21 3.87
CA GLN A 78 12.99 -10.08 2.44
C GLN A 78 12.42 -8.78 1.88
N TYR A 79 11.16 -8.47 2.20
CA TYR A 79 10.54 -7.21 1.83
C TYR A 79 11.30 -6.00 2.40
N ASN A 80 11.55 -6.00 3.72
CA ASN A 80 12.26 -4.92 4.40
C ASN A 80 13.67 -4.73 3.83
N LEU A 81 14.39 -5.81 3.57
CA LEU A 81 15.72 -5.74 2.96
C LEU A 81 15.67 -5.19 1.54
N GLY A 82 14.68 -5.58 0.73
CA GLY A 82 14.41 -5.01 -0.58
C GLY A 82 14.18 -3.51 -0.51
N PHE A 83 13.39 -3.06 0.46
CA PHE A 83 13.14 -1.64 0.70
C PHE A 83 14.42 -0.87 1.09
N MET A 84 15.27 -1.45 1.96
CA MET A 84 16.54 -0.83 2.37
C MET A 84 17.47 -0.62 1.16
N TYR A 85 17.55 -1.60 0.24
CA TYR A 85 18.31 -1.44 -1.00
C TYR A 85 17.69 -0.42 -1.96
N TYR A 86 16.36 -0.41 -2.08
CA TYR A 86 15.65 0.56 -2.91
C TYR A 86 15.83 2.00 -2.41
N ALA A 87 15.81 2.20 -1.10
CA ALA A 87 15.95 3.50 -0.45
C ALA A 87 17.41 3.95 -0.27
N GLY A 88 18.39 3.03 -0.34
CA GLY A 88 19.78 3.30 0.04
C GLY A 88 19.94 3.57 1.54
N SER A 89 19.12 2.92 2.39
CA SER A 89 19.17 3.11 3.83
C SER A 89 20.01 2.02 4.50
N GLY A 90 21.11 2.40 5.14
CA GLY A 90 22.04 1.46 5.80
C GLY A 90 22.85 0.58 4.84
N VAL A 91 22.61 0.71 3.55
CA VAL A 91 23.37 0.13 2.43
C VAL A 91 23.39 1.12 1.27
N ASP A 92 24.31 0.95 0.33
CA ASP A 92 24.28 1.70 -0.93
C ASP A 92 23.00 1.33 -1.70
N GLN A 93 22.36 2.32 -2.33
CA GLN A 93 21.18 2.09 -3.15
C GLN A 93 21.51 1.14 -4.29
N ASP A 94 20.73 0.07 -4.42
CA ASP A 94 20.81 -0.92 -5.49
C ASP A 94 19.44 -1.42 -5.88
N ASP A 95 18.87 -0.82 -6.92
CA ASP A 95 17.52 -1.16 -7.41
C ASP A 95 17.46 -2.61 -7.95
N ALA A 96 18.58 -3.14 -8.50
CA ALA A 96 18.62 -4.51 -9.00
C ALA A 96 18.63 -5.54 -7.84
N GLU A 97 19.35 -5.23 -6.76
CA GLU A 97 19.32 -6.06 -5.55
C GLU A 97 17.94 -5.96 -4.85
N ALA A 98 17.33 -4.77 -4.82
CA ALA A 98 15.98 -4.59 -4.29
C ALA A 98 14.96 -5.50 -5.01
N ILE A 99 15.02 -5.58 -6.35
CA ILE A 99 14.15 -6.48 -7.13
C ILE A 99 14.32 -7.93 -6.71
N LYS A 100 15.53 -8.43 -6.53
CA LYS A 100 15.76 -9.83 -6.13
C LYS A 100 15.09 -10.15 -4.80
N TRP A 101 15.23 -9.24 -3.82
CA TRP A 101 14.61 -9.44 -2.52
C TRP A 101 13.09 -9.30 -2.57
N TYR A 102 12.56 -8.34 -3.35
CA TYR A 102 11.12 -8.24 -3.56
C TYR A 102 10.55 -9.47 -4.31
N GLN A 103 11.27 -10.06 -5.27
CA GLN A 103 10.84 -11.29 -5.95
C GLN A 103 10.69 -12.46 -4.96
N LEU A 104 11.61 -12.62 -4.02
CA LEU A 104 11.50 -13.64 -2.97
C LEU A 104 10.31 -13.36 -2.04
N ALA A 105 10.11 -12.09 -1.62
CA ALA A 105 9.00 -11.71 -0.78
C ALA A 105 7.64 -11.81 -1.50
N ALA A 106 7.62 -11.64 -2.82
CA ALA A 106 6.41 -11.59 -3.64
C ALA A 106 5.69 -12.94 -3.81
N GLU A 107 6.27 -14.05 -3.36
CA GLU A 107 5.59 -15.37 -3.40
C GLU A 107 4.23 -15.31 -2.67
N GLN A 108 4.12 -14.49 -1.61
CA GLN A 108 2.90 -14.34 -0.82
C GLN A 108 2.57 -12.89 -0.46
N GLY A 109 3.52 -11.96 -0.55
CA GLY A 109 3.39 -10.59 -0.05
C GLY A 109 2.85 -9.60 -1.10
N ALA A 110 1.64 -9.09 -0.91
CA ALA A 110 1.03 -8.09 -1.81
C ALA A 110 1.85 -6.80 -1.93
N ASP A 111 2.46 -6.33 -0.85
CA ASP A 111 3.32 -5.13 -0.85
C ASP A 111 4.56 -5.31 -1.74
N ALA A 112 5.19 -6.49 -1.70
CA ALA A 112 6.34 -6.81 -2.54
C ALA A 112 5.93 -6.92 -4.02
N GLN A 113 4.80 -7.54 -4.32
CA GLN A 113 4.23 -7.59 -5.66
C GLN A 113 3.93 -6.18 -6.18
N PHE A 114 3.30 -5.33 -5.37
CA PHE A 114 3.06 -3.94 -5.73
C PHE A 114 4.35 -3.19 -6.05
N ASN A 115 5.38 -3.31 -5.20
CA ASN A 115 6.67 -2.65 -5.42
C ASN A 115 7.37 -3.15 -6.69
N LEU A 116 7.32 -4.45 -7.00
CA LEU A 116 7.80 -4.97 -8.29
C LEU A 116 7.06 -4.33 -9.46
N GLY A 117 5.74 -4.24 -9.39
CA GLY A 117 4.94 -3.53 -10.39
C GLY A 117 5.41 -2.09 -10.59
N VAL A 118 5.69 -1.36 -9.52
CA VAL A 118 6.22 0.02 -9.57
C VAL A 118 7.61 0.05 -10.22
N MET A 119 8.48 -0.89 -9.90
CA MET A 119 9.85 -0.94 -10.45
C MET A 119 9.83 -1.23 -11.95
N TYR A 120 9.04 -2.19 -12.42
CA TYR A 120 8.86 -2.47 -13.85
C TYR A 120 8.20 -1.31 -14.60
N ALA A 121 7.17 -0.67 -14.02
CA ALA A 121 6.49 0.47 -14.64
C ALA A 121 7.41 1.68 -14.84
N ASN A 122 8.42 1.85 -13.98
CA ASN A 122 9.34 2.98 -14.00
C ASN A 122 10.71 2.65 -14.62
N GLY A 123 11.03 1.38 -14.84
CA GLY A 123 12.34 0.95 -15.31
C GLY A 123 13.45 1.14 -14.25
N LYS A 124 13.12 0.87 -12.97
CA LYS A 124 14.09 0.95 -11.88
C LYS A 124 14.73 -0.42 -11.62
N GLY A 125 16.03 -0.52 -11.80
CA GLY A 125 16.78 -1.78 -11.67
C GLY A 125 16.53 -2.81 -12.76
N VAL A 126 15.54 -2.56 -13.64
CA VAL A 126 15.17 -3.38 -14.81
C VAL A 126 14.79 -2.48 -15.97
N ALA A 127 14.78 -3.02 -17.19
CA ALA A 127 14.17 -2.32 -18.32
C ALA A 127 12.66 -2.06 -18.02
N LYS A 128 12.19 -0.87 -18.42
CA LYS A 128 10.79 -0.52 -18.25
C LYS A 128 9.91 -1.48 -19.04
N ASP A 129 8.95 -2.11 -18.35
CA ASP A 129 7.99 -3.03 -18.93
C ASP A 129 6.62 -2.85 -18.26
N ASN A 130 5.70 -2.17 -18.96
CA ASN A 130 4.35 -1.94 -18.46
C ASN A 130 3.52 -3.24 -18.43
N ALA A 131 3.76 -4.19 -19.34
CA ALA A 131 3.01 -5.45 -19.36
C ALA A 131 3.41 -6.33 -18.16
N GLU A 132 4.70 -6.37 -17.82
CA GLU A 132 5.15 -7.04 -16.61
C GLU A 132 4.66 -6.33 -15.34
N ALA A 133 4.65 -4.99 -15.33
CA ALA A 133 4.10 -4.21 -14.22
C ALA A 133 2.62 -4.55 -13.96
N VAL A 134 1.82 -4.69 -15.02
CA VAL A 134 0.40 -5.08 -14.90
C VAL A 134 0.25 -6.44 -14.25
N LYS A 135 1.08 -7.44 -14.58
CA LYS A 135 1.01 -8.77 -13.95
C LYS A 135 1.26 -8.68 -12.44
N TRP A 136 2.29 -7.93 -12.04
CA TRP A 136 2.60 -7.74 -10.63
C TRP A 136 1.53 -6.94 -9.89
N TYR A 137 0.99 -5.88 -10.49
CA TYR A 137 -0.15 -5.16 -9.91
C TYR A 137 -1.39 -6.04 -9.80
N GLN A 138 -1.64 -6.93 -10.77
CA GLN A 138 -2.78 -7.85 -10.72
C GLN A 138 -2.67 -8.79 -9.52
N LEU A 139 -1.50 -9.41 -9.30
CA LEU A 139 -1.27 -10.29 -8.16
C LEU A 139 -1.52 -9.57 -6.81
N ALA A 140 -1.03 -8.34 -6.67
CA ALA A 140 -1.27 -7.55 -5.47
C ALA A 140 -2.74 -7.12 -5.32
N ALA A 141 -3.37 -6.71 -6.43
CA ALA A 141 -4.76 -6.24 -6.44
C ALA A 141 -5.75 -7.36 -6.10
N ASP A 142 -5.49 -8.59 -6.55
CA ASP A 142 -6.28 -9.77 -6.24
C ASP A 142 -6.23 -10.12 -4.73
N GLN A 143 -5.16 -9.71 -4.05
CA GLN A 143 -5.04 -9.78 -2.60
C GLN A 143 -5.65 -8.56 -1.87
N GLY A 144 -6.30 -7.66 -2.59
CA GLY A 144 -6.95 -6.49 -2.02
C GLY A 144 -6.05 -5.27 -1.81
N HIS A 145 -4.83 -5.25 -2.34
CA HIS A 145 -3.92 -4.10 -2.18
C HIS A 145 -4.45 -2.86 -2.92
N ALA A 146 -4.94 -1.86 -2.17
CA ALA A 146 -5.66 -0.70 -2.73
C ALA A 146 -4.83 0.14 -3.71
N ASP A 147 -3.53 0.36 -3.44
CA ASP A 147 -2.66 1.06 -4.39
C ASP A 147 -2.49 0.28 -5.70
N ALA A 148 -2.36 -1.05 -5.64
CA ALA A 148 -2.27 -1.89 -6.84
C ALA A 148 -3.56 -1.85 -7.66
N GLN A 149 -4.72 -1.93 -7.02
CA GLN A 149 -6.03 -1.77 -7.67
C GLN A 149 -6.12 -0.41 -8.37
N LYS A 150 -5.76 0.68 -7.69
CA LYS A 150 -5.74 2.01 -8.30
C LYS A 150 -4.76 2.09 -9.49
N HIS A 151 -3.58 1.44 -9.40
CA HIS A 151 -2.63 1.42 -10.51
C HIS A 151 -3.15 0.57 -11.68
N LEU A 152 -3.79 -0.58 -11.44
CA LEU A 152 -4.45 -1.34 -12.50
C LEU A 152 -5.55 -0.54 -13.19
N GLY A 153 -6.40 0.15 -12.43
CA GLY A 153 -7.37 1.08 -12.98
C GLY A 153 -6.72 2.07 -13.95
N PHE A 154 -5.61 2.68 -13.57
CA PHE A 154 -4.86 3.59 -14.43
C PHE A 154 -4.24 2.90 -15.65
N MET A 155 -3.74 1.67 -15.53
CA MET A 155 -3.16 0.93 -16.66
C MET A 155 -4.23 0.62 -17.71
N HIS A 156 -5.44 0.23 -17.30
CA HIS A 156 -6.56 0.00 -18.21
C HIS A 156 -7.11 1.31 -18.80
N ASP A 157 -7.27 2.38 -17.99
CA ASP A 157 -7.71 3.70 -18.42
C ASP A 157 -6.76 4.29 -19.49
N ALA A 158 -5.46 4.16 -19.29
CA ALA A 158 -4.43 4.72 -20.18
C ALA A 158 -3.96 3.76 -21.30
N GLY A 159 -4.41 2.51 -21.34
CA GLY A 159 -3.93 1.50 -22.30
C GLY A 159 -2.44 1.20 -22.17
N LYS A 160 -1.88 1.20 -20.93
CA LYS A 160 -0.47 0.97 -20.66
C LYS A 160 -0.19 -0.46 -20.24
N GLY A 161 0.51 -1.21 -21.10
CA GLY A 161 0.82 -2.62 -20.85
C GLY A 161 -0.34 -3.58 -21.05
N VAL A 162 -1.55 -3.05 -21.23
CA VAL A 162 -2.80 -3.74 -21.58
C VAL A 162 -3.58 -2.88 -22.58
N PRO A 163 -4.47 -3.46 -23.38
CA PRO A 163 -5.43 -2.68 -24.16
C PRO A 163 -6.24 -1.75 -23.25
N GLN A 164 -6.54 -0.55 -23.76
CA GLN A 164 -7.42 0.37 -23.03
C GLN A 164 -8.80 -0.26 -22.84
N ASP A 165 -9.30 -0.17 -21.59
CA ASP A 165 -10.60 -0.72 -21.19
C ASP A 165 -11.12 0.10 -20.02
N ASP A 166 -11.92 1.12 -20.34
CA ASP A 166 -12.45 2.06 -19.35
C ASP A 166 -13.41 1.37 -18.35
N ALA A 167 -14.13 0.31 -18.79
CA ALA A 167 -15.01 -0.43 -17.91
C ALA A 167 -14.22 -1.18 -16.83
N LYS A 168 -13.12 -1.86 -17.22
CA LYS A 168 -12.21 -2.47 -16.24
C LYS A 168 -11.52 -1.43 -15.36
N ALA A 169 -11.18 -0.26 -15.90
CA ALA A 169 -10.63 0.82 -15.11
C ALA A 169 -11.58 1.23 -13.98
N VAL A 170 -12.88 1.37 -14.28
CA VAL A 170 -13.93 1.65 -13.29
C VAL A 170 -14.00 0.57 -12.23
N GLU A 171 -13.98 -0.72 -12.60
CA GLU A 171 -14.02 -1.83 -11.65
C GLU A 171 -12.85 -1.76 -10.66
N TRP A 172 -11.63 -1.56 -11.14
CA TRP A 172 -10.45 -1.47 -10.29
C TRP A 172 -10.44 -0.20 -9.42
N TYR A 173 -10.80 0.94 -9.98
CA TYR A 173 -10.92 2.18 -9.20
C TYR A 173 -11.99 2.05 -8.11
N ARG A 174 -13.11 1.36 -8.39
CA ARG A 174 -14.16 1.11 -7.42
C ARG A 174 -13.64 0.32 -6.23
N LEU A 175 -12.97 -0.82 -6.47
CA LEU A 175 -12.41 -1.65 -5.40
C LEU A 175 -11.44 -0.88 -4.50
N ALA A 176 -10.61 -0.02 -5.08
CA ALA A 176 -9.73 0.84 -4.30
C ALA A 176 -10.49 1.95 -3.55
N ALA A 177 -11.51 2.54 -4.17
CA ALA A 177 -12.32 3.61 -3.57
C ALA A 177 -13.15 3.11 -2.38
N GLU A 178 -13.66 1.88 -2.45
CA GLU A 178 -14.36 1.18 -1.35
C GLU A 178 -13.46 0.91 -0.14
N GLN A 179 -12.14 0.91 -0.34
CA GLN A 179 -11.16 0.86 0.74
C GLN A 179 -10.72 2.25 1.24
N GLY A 180 -11.41 3.31 0.84
CA GLY A 180 -11.07 4.68 1.22
C GLY A 180 -9.90 5.29 0.46
N HIS A 181 -9.41 4.66 -0.63
CA HIS A 181 -8.27 5.16 -1.39
C HIS A 181 -8.60 6.47 -2.12
N VAL A 182 -8.13 7.59 -1.57
CA VAL A 182 -8.53 8.95 -1.96
C VAL A 182 -8.30 9.27 -3.45
N LYS A 183 -7.20 8.80 -4.03
CA LYS A 183 -6.92 9.02 -5.47
C LYS A 183 -7.86 8.20 -6.36
N ALA A 184 -8.27 7.00 -5.92
CA ALA A 184 -9.22 6.18 -6.65
C ALA A 184 -10.63 6.80 -6.60
N GLN A 185 -11.03 7.36 -5.46
CA GLN A 185 -12.28 8.13 -5.33
C GLN A 185 -12.33 9.30 -6.32
N ASN A 186 -11.22 10.06 -6.45
CA ASN A 186 -11.13 11.11 -7.48
C ASN A 186 -11.24 10.54 -8.90
N ASN A 187 -10.56 9.42 -9.18
CA ASN A 187 -10.55 8.85 -10.52
C ASN A 187 -11.95 8.33 -10.92
N ILE A 188 -12.67 7.69 -10.01
CA ILE A 188 -14.07 7.31 -10.23
C ILE A 188 -14.95 8.54 -10.52
N GLY A 189 -14.75 9.63 -9.80
CA GLY A 189 -15.40 10.90 -10.10
C GLY A 189 -15.17 11.35 -11.55
N ASN A 190 -13.91 11.23 -12.03
CA ASN A 190 -13.58 11.53 -13.44
C ASN A 190 -14.30 10.59 -14.42
N MET A 191 -14.35 9.27 -14.13
CA MET A 191 -15.03 8.30 -14.99
C MET A 191 -16.51 8.66 -15.17
N TYR A 192 -17.23 9.00 -14.10
CA TYR A 192 -18.61 9.47 -14.18
C TYR A 192 -18.76 10.84 -14.86
N TYR A 193 -17.83 11.76 -14.62
CA TYR A 193 -17.88 13.09 -15.22
C TYR A 193 -17.73 13.07 -16.75
N TYR A 194 -16.84 12.21 -17.26
CA TYR A 194 -16.59 12.06 -18.70
C TYR A 194 -17.44 10.96 -19.37
N GLY A 195 -18.09 10.10 -18.60
CA GLY A 195 -18.79 8.94 -19.14
C GLY A 195 -17.84 7.87 -19.70
N ALA A 196 -16.65 7.74 -19.11
CA ALA A 196 -15.66 6.74 -19.51
C ALA A 196 -15.90 5.41 -18.77
N GLY A 197 -16.23 4.35 -19.52
CA GLY A 197 -16.55 3.03 -18.97
C GLY A 197 -17.88 2.93 -18.20
N VAL A 198 -18.55 4.06 -17.99
CA VAL A 198 -19.88 4.19 -17.36
C VAL A 198 -20.69 5.26 -18.08
N PHE A 199 -22.02 5.28 -17.90
CA PHE A 199 -22.82 6.41 -18.37
C PHE A 199 -22.42 7.67 -17.63
N GLN A 200 -22.34 8.81 -18.34
CA GLN A 200 -22.05 10.10 -17.74
C GLN A 200 -23.11 10.44 -16.68
N ASP A 201 -22.67 10.78 -15.47
CA ASP A 201 -23.53 11.10 -14.35
C ASP A 201 -22.87 12.16 -13.43
N ASN A 202 -23.34 13.40 -13.56
CA ASN A 202 -22.79 14.50 -12.79
C ASN A 202 -23.10 14.37 -11.28
N VAL A 203 -24.19 13.71 -10.90
CA VAL A 203 -24.54 13.49 -9.49
C VAL A 203 -23.53 12.54 -8.83
N ARG A 204 -23.24 11.41 -9.49
CA ARG A 204 -22.22 10.48 -9.01
C ARG A 204 -20.81 11.08 -9.08
N ALA A 205 -20.50 11.84 -10.14
CA ALA A 205 -19.22 12.54 -10.24
C ALA A 205 -19.02 13.51 -9.07
N TYR A 206 -20.02 14.35 -8.77
CA TYR A 206 -19.99 15.27 -7.64
C TYR A 206 -19.84 14.52 -6.32
N MET A 207 -20.65 13.47 -6.09
CA MET A 207 -20.57 12.63 -4.90
C MET A 207 -19.15 12.13 -4.63
N TRP A 208 -18.49 11.55 -5.64
CA TRP A 208 -17.15 11.02 -5.51
C TRP A 208 -16.09 12.10 -5.31
N TYR A 209 -16.23 13.24 -5.97
CA TYR A 209 -15.35 14.40 -5.72
C TYR A 209 -15.53 14.98 -4.31
N ASP A 210 -16.76 14.96 -3.80
CA ASP A 210 -17.05 15.42 -2.44
C ASP A 210 -16.41 14.50 -1.39
N ILE A 211 -16.58 13.19 -1.55
CA ILE A 211 -15.91 12.18 -0.72
C ILE A 211 -14.38 12.33 -0.78
N ALA A 212 -13.80 12.40 -1.97
CA ALA A 212 -12.35 12.57 -2.12
C ALA A 212 -11.86 13.88 -1.49
N THR A 213 -12.66 14.96 -1.55
CA THR A 213 -12.34 16.25 -0.92
C THR A 213 -12.37 16.13 0.60
N ALA A 214 -13.40 15.50 1.17
CA ALA A 214 -13.52 15.24 2.60
C ALA A 214 -12.33 14.42 3.13
N ASN A 215 -11.83 13.49 2.30
CA ASN A 215 -10.65 12.67 2.58
C ASN A 215 -9.31 13.36 2.24
N GLY A 216 -9.32 14.69 2.00
CA GLY A 216 -8.11 15.51 1.87
C GLY A 216 -7.58 15.72 0.45
N ASN A 217 -8.28 15.28 -0.61
CA ASN A 217 -7.88 15.56 -1.99
C ASN A 217 -8.24 16.98 -2.43
N LYS A 218 -7.31 17.89 -2.30
CA LYS A 218 -7.50 19.33 -2.68
C LYS A 218 -7.86 19.52 -4.17
N ARG A 219 -7.41 18.63 -5.06
CA ARG A 219 -7.71 18.71 -6.49
C ARG A 219 -9.17 18.39 -6.79
N SER A 220 -9.75 17.45 -6.04
CA SER A 220 -11.15 17.07 -6.19
C SER A 220 -12.11 18.21 -5.86
N ALA A 221 -11.73 19.13 -4.95
CA ALA A 221 -12.57 20.29 -4.62
C ALA A 221 -12.83 21.18 -5.84
N LYS A 222 -11.84 21.36 -6.72
CA LYS A 222 -12.01 22.10 -7.98
C LYS A 222 -13.02 21.40 -8.89
N TRP A 223 -12.82 20.09 -9.13
CA TRP A 223 -13.72 19.32 -9.99
C TRP A 223 -15.14 19.24 -9.45
N ARG A 224 -15.29 19.15 -8.12
CA ARG A 224 -16.59 19.24 -7.45
C ARG A 224 -17.31 20.54 -7.78
N GLY A 225 -16.60 21.69 -7.70
CA GLY A 225 -17.14 23.00 -8.06
C GLY A 225 -17.58 23.09 -9.52
N GLU A 226 -16.71 22.69 -10.44
CA GLU A 226 -17.02 22.68 -11.88
C GLU A 226 -18.18 21.75 -12.22
N THR A 227 -18.33 20.64 -11.49
CA THR A 227 -19.45 19.73 -11.65
C THR A 227 -20.76 20.35 -11.15
N ALA A 228 -20.71 21.03 -10.00
CA ALA A 228 -21.88 21.73 -9.42
C ALA A 228 -22.48 22.76 -10.38
N GLU A 229 -21.65 23.49 -11.12
CA GLU A 229 -22.10 24.46 -12.13
C GLU A 229 -23.00 23.85 -13.24
N LYS A 230 -22.92 22.54 -13.43
CA LYS A 230 -23.70 21.78 -14.42
C LYS A 230 -24.94 21.09 -13.82
N MET A 231 -25.23 21.32 -12.54
CA MET A 231 -26.25 20.62 -11.79
C MET A 231 -27.33 21.57 -11.26
N THR A 232 -28.50 21.05 -10.99
CA THR A 232 -29.52 21.78 -10.23
C THR A 232 -29.18 21.75 -8.73
N SER A 233 -29.71 22.69 -7.95
CA SER A 233 -29.54 22.69 -6.48
C SER A 233 -30.07 21.40 -5.85
N ALA A 234 -31.14 20.83 -6.42
CA ALA A 234 -31.69 19.55 -5.94
C ALA A 234 -30.74 18.38 -6.19
N ASP A 235 -30.07 18.35 -7.37
CA ASP A 235 -29.07 17.32 -7.67
C ASP A 235 -27.82 17.44 -6.81
N VAL A 236 -27.38 18.65 -6.53
CA VAL A 236 -26.26 18.89 -5.61
C VAL A 236 -26.59 18.36 -4.21
N SER A 237 -27.78 18.69 -3.68
CA SER A 237 -28.23 18.19 -2.37
C SER A 237 -28.34 16.65 -2.36
N ARG A 238 -28.83 16.06 -3.43
CA ARG A 238 -28.87 14.59 -3.61
C ARG A 238 -27.47 13.99 -3.56
N ALA A 239 -26.52 14.55 -4.31
CA ALA A 239 -25.15 14.07 -4.35
C ALA A 239 -24.45 14.16 -2.99
N GLN A 240 -24.69 15.24 -2.24
CA GLN A 240 -24.16 15.41 -0.87
C GLN A 240 -24.70 14.38 0.10
N ASN A 241 -26.02 14.09 0.03
CA ASN A 241 -26.63 13.04 0.84
C ASN A 241 -26.04 11.66 0.51
N MET A 242 -25.88 11.34 -0.79
CA MET A 242 -25.24 10.10 -1.23
C MET A 242 -23.80 10.00 -0.73
N ALA A 243 -23.03 11.10 -0.78
CA ALA A 243 -21.65 11.13 -0.25
C ALA A 243 -21.62 10.85 1.25
N GLN A 244 -22.53 11.45 2.02
CA GLN A 244 -22.61 11.23 3.45
C GLN A 244 -23.02 9.78 3.80
N GLU A 245 -23.99 9.21 3.09
CA GLU A 245 -24.41 7.81 3.26
C GLU A 245 -23.26 6.84 2.91
N CYS A 246 -22.54 7.09 1.83
CA CYS A 246 -21.37 6.30 1.42
C CYS A 246 -20.29 6.33 2.51
N MET A 247 -19.91 7.51 2.99
CA MET A 247 -18.89 7.66 4.06
C MET A 247 -19.36 7.03 5.38
N ASN A 248 -20.62 7.18 5.76
CA ASN A 248 -21.17 6.58 6.98
C ASN A 248 -21.21 5.04 6.93
N SER A 249 -21.26 4.47 5.73
CA SER A 249 -21.21 3.01 5.52
C SER A 249 -19.80 2.46 5.37
N ASP A 250 -18.78 3.26 5.67
CA ASP A 250 -17.37 2.92 5.42
C ASP A 250 -17.13 2.52 3.96
N TYR A 251 -17.69 3.31 3.05
CA TYR A 251 -17.63 3.18 1.59
C TYR A 251 -18.27 1.92 0.99
N LYS A 252 -19.12 1.20 1.75
CA LYS A 252 -19.76 -0.05 1.29
C LYS A 252 -21.07 0.19 0.52
N ASN A 253 -21.77 1.29 0.79
CA ASN A 253 -23.03 1.66 0.16
C ASN A 253 -22.91 2.97 -0.60
N CYS A 254 -22.19 2.96 -1.72
CA CYS A 254 -21.92 4.16 -2.52
C CYS A 254 -22.79 4.26 -3.79
N GLY A 255 -23.82 3.42 -3.94
CA GLY A 255 -24.80 3.51 -5.04
C GLY A 255 -24.21 3.16 -6.41
N TRP A 256 -23.50 2.06 -6.48
CA TRP A 256 -22.93 1.52 -7.73
C TRP A 256 -23.98 1.14 -8.76
#